data_3430e242949a22ba85a782ed36b9c97d
#
_entry.id   3430e242949a22ba85a782ed36b9c97d
#
_cell.length_a   1.000
_cell.length_b   1.000
_cell.length_c   1.000
_cell.angle_alpha   90.00
_cell.angle_beta   90.00
_cell.angle_gamma   90.00
#
_symmetry.space_group_name_H-M   'P 1'
#
loop_
_entity.id
_entity.type
_entity.pdbx_description
1 polymer ?
#
loop_
_entity_poly.entity_id
_entity_poly.type
_entity_poly.pdbx_seq_one_letter_code
_entity_poly.pdbx_strand_id
1 'polypeptide(L)'
;MVDIIFIDDNYLYQNFPLPKRMDRGALLALIQLEQFTSIQDLLGTCLYDDIEAKVLAETLSVAEQGLFKLVKYTLAMYSAKAAISILRTATATTKAEEQKQDQYILDTISTTIDSKLSYINKRITNYILDNAAIKAIA
;
A
#
# COMPACT_ATOMS: atom_id res chain seq x y z
N MET A 1 14.41 11.41 -13.81
CA MET A 1 13.87 11.28 -12.44
C MET A 1 13.77 9.81 -12.10
N VAL A 2 14.33 9.38 -10.97
CA VAL A 2 14.26 7.98 -10.55
C VAL A 2 13.00 7.81 -9.69
N ASP A 3 12.07 7.00 -10.18
CA ASP A 3 10.88 6.66 -9.41
C ASP A 3 11.23 5.65 -8.33
N ILE A 4 10.86 5.94 -7.10
CA ILE A 4 11.12 5.09 -5.94
C ILE A 4 9.85 4.37 -5.56
N ILE A 5 9.96 3.06 -5.33
CA ILE A 5 8.88 2.27 -4.76
C ILE A 5 9.02 2.26 -3.24
N PHE A 6 7.97 2.65 -2.52
CA PHE A 6 8.00 2.73 -1.05
C PHE A 6 8.00 1.37 -0.37
N ILE A 7 7.38 0.37 -1.00
CA ILE A 7 7.36 -1.02 -0.50
C ILE A 7 7.67 -1.98 -1.66
N ASP A 8 8.13 -3.17 -1.32
CA ASP A 8 8.34 -4.24 -2.30
C ASP A 8 7.33 -5.39 -2.09
N ASP A 9 7.47 -6.45 -2.89
CA ASP A 9 6.63 -7.64 -2.80
C ASP A 9 6.78 -8.35 -1.45
N ASN A 10 8.00 -8.39 -0.90
CA ASN A 10 8.25 -9.01 0.40
C ASN A 10 7.48 -8.30 1.52
N TYR A 11 7.49 -6.98 1.53
CA TYR A 11 6.72 -6.20 2.50
C TYR A 11 5.23 -6.51 2.40
N LEU A 12 4.71 -6.58 1.17
CA LEU A 12 3.30 -6.88 0.93
C LEU A 12 2.93 -8.26 1.47
N TYR A 13 3.71 -9.28 1.15
CA TYR A 13 3.44 -10.65 1.59
C TYR A 13 3.62 -10.85 3.10
N GLN A 14 4.52 -10.10 3.74
CA GLN A 14 4.69 -10.15 5.19
C GLN A 14 3.47 -9.60 5.94
N ASN A 15 2.80 -8.61 5.37
CA ASN A 15 1.64 -7.97 6.01
C ASN A 15 0.31 -8.57 5.60
N PHE A 16 0.21 -9.10 4.38
CA PHE A 16 -1.00 -9.70 3.83
C PHE A 16 -0.65 -11.01 3.14
N PRO A 17 -1.07 -12.17 3.70
CA PRO A 17 -0.67 -13.49 3.17
C PRO A 17 -1.47 -13.86 1.91
N LEU A 18 -1.26 -13.12 0.86
CA LEU A 18 -1.88 -13.39 -0.45
C LEU A 18 -1.28 -14.64 -1.10
N PRO A 19 -2.05 -15.38 -1.92
CA PRO A 19 -1.48 -16.44 -2.74
C PRO A 19 -0.40 -15.89 -3.68
N LYS A 20 0.77 -16.53 -3.71
CA LYS A 20 1.93 -16.08 -4.49
C LYS A 20 1.84 -16.57 -5.94
N ARG A 21 0.78 -16.17 -6.64
CA ARG A 21 0.52 -16.58 -8.02
C ARG A 21 0.76 -15.47 -9.05
N MET A 22 0.95 -14.25 -8.59
CA MET A 22 1.25 -13.14 -9.48
C MET A 22 2.72 -13.11 -9.81
N ASP A 23 3.03 -12.78 -11.07
CA ASP A 23 4.38 -12.46 -11.47
C ASP A 23 4.92 -11.29 -10.64
N ARG A 24 6.17 -11.40 -10.18
CA ARG A 24 6.79 -10.37 -9.34
C ARG A 24 6.82 -9.01 -10.02
N GLY A 25 7.16 -8.98 -11.31
CA GLY A 25 7.19 -7.75 -12.08
C GLY A 25 5.82 -7.09 -12.18
N ALA A 26 4.78 -7.89 -12.40
CA ALA A 26 3.40 -7.41 -12.44
C ALA A 26 2.95 -6.87 -11.10
N LEU A 27 3.31 -7.54 -10.00
CA LEU A 27 2.99 -7.09 -8.65
C LEU A 27 3.69 -5.78 -8.31
N LEU A 28 4.97 -5.65 -8.64
CA LEU A 28 5.71 -4.39 -8.40
C LEU A 28 5.13 -3.24 -9.21
N ALA A 29 4.71 -3.48 -10.46
CA ALA A 29 4.04 -2.47 -11.28
C ALA A 29 2.70 -2.03 -10.66
N LEU A 30 1.96 -2.97 -10.09
CA LEU A 30 0.70 -2.69 -9.40
C LEU A 30 0.92 -1.85 -8.15
N ILE A 31 1.94 -2.18 -7.35
CA ILE A 31 2.32 -1.41 -6.17
C ILE A 31 2.69 0.02 -6.57
N GLN A 32 3.49 0.17 -7.63
CA GLN A 32 3.90 1.48 -8.13
C GLN A 32 2.69 2.30 -8.59
N LEU A 33 1.74 1.68 -9.27
CA LEU A 33 0.52 2.36 -9.70
C LEU A 33 -0.30 2.85 -8.50
N GLU A 34 -0.48 2.03 -7.47
CA GLU A 34 -1.19 2.42 -6.26
C GLU A 34 -0.47 3.54 -5.52
N GLN A 35 0.85 3.52 -5.52
CA GLN A 35 1.64 4.59 -4.91
C GLN A 35 1.39 5.92 -5.60
N PHE A 36 1.41 5.96 -6.93
CA PHE A 36 1.21 7.19 -7.69
C PHE A 36 -0.23 7.67 -7.72
N THR A 37 -1.19 6.79 -7.49
CA THR A 37 -2.61 7.16 -7.46
C THR A 37 -3.11 7.34 -6.03
N SER A 38 -3.26 6.26 -5.29
CA SER A 38 -3.90 6.27 -3.97
C SER A 38 -3.09 7.02 -2.92
N ILE A 39 -1.78 6.82 -2.88
CA ILE A 39 -0.93 7.46 -1.87
C ILE A 39 -0.70 8.94 -2.21
N GLN A 40 -0.48 9.27 -3.46
CA GLN A 40 -0.33 10.66 -3.88
C GLN A 40 -1.61 11.46 -3.61
N ASP A 41 -2.78 10.89 -3.86
CA ASP A 41 -4.06 11.51 -3.53
C ASP A 41 -4.21 11.74 -2.03
N LEU A 42 -3.81 10.75 -1.22
CA LEU A 42 -3.92 10.83 0.23
C LEU A 42 -3.04 11.92 0.83
N LEU A 43 -1.80 12.04 0.37
CA LEU A 43 -0.82 13.00 0.90
C LEU A 43 -0.91 14.37 0.24
N GLY A 44 -1.39 14.45 -0.98
CA GLY A 44 -1.25 15.62 -1.83
C GLY A 44 0.12 15.66 -2.49
N THR A 45 0.21 16.33 -3.65
CA THR A 45 1.41 16.32 -4.49
C THR A 45 2.62 16.88 -3.77
N CYS A 46 2.48 17.99 -3.05
CA CYS A 46 3.61 18.65 -2.38
C CYS A 46 4.24 17.75 -1.33
N LEU A 47 3.44 17.16 -0.45
CA LEU A 47 3.94 16.28 0.60
C LEU A 47 4.48 14.97 0.02
N TYR A 48 3.79 14.41 -0.97
CA TYR A 48 4.25 13.20 -1.64
C TYR A 48 5.64 13.40 -2.25
N ASP A 49 5.84 14.46 -3.01
CA ASP A 49 7.13 14.75 -3.64
C ASP A 49 8.24 14.97 -2.61
N ASP A 50 7.92 15.66 -1.52
CA ASP A 50 8.87 15.90 -0.43
C ASP A 50 9.29 14.59 0.24
N ILE A 51 8.33 13.72 0.56
CA ILE A 51 8.60 12.43 1.19
C ILE A 51 9.41 11.54 0.24
N GLU A 52 9.05 11.49 -1.04
CA GLU A 52 9.77 10.69 -2.04
C GLU A 52 11.25 11.13 -2.13
N ALA A 53 11.49 12.43 -2.20
CA ALA A 53 12.85 12.97 -2.26
C ALA A 53 13.65 12.64 -0.99
N LYS A 54 13.02 12.73 0.17
CA LYS A 54 13.68 12.42 1.46
C LYS A 54 13.92 10.93 1.65
N VAL A 55 13.05 10.09 1.15
CA VAL A 55 13.27 8.62 1.15
C VAL A 55 14.48 8.29 0.30
N LEU A 56 14.58 8.86 -0.90
CA LEU A 56 15.74 8.66 -1.78
C LEU A 56 17.04 9.12 -1.12
N ALA A 57 17.01 10.30 -0.48
CA ALA A 57 18.19 10.88 0.17
C ALA A 57 18.46 10.31 1.57
N GLU A 58 17.56 9.48 2.11
CA GLU A 58 17.63 8.93 3.46
C GLU A 58 17.68 10.03 4.54
N THR A 59 16.88 11.08 4.36
CA THR A 59 16.87 12.27 5.23
C THR A 59 15.55 12.52 5.95
N LEU A 60 14.70 11.50 6.07
CA LEU A 60 13.44 11.64 6.81
C LEU A 60 13.71 11.98 8.27
N SER A 61 13.01 13.01 8.80
CA SER A 61 13.00 13.32 10.21
C SER A 61 12.31 12.20 11.00
N VAL A 62 12.44 12.19 12.32
CA VAL A 62 11.76 11.21 13.19
C VAL A 62 10.24 11.25 12.97
N ALA A 63 9.67 12.47 12.91
CA ALA A 63 8.24 12.63 12.63
C ALA A 63 7.84 12.11 11.24
N GLU A 64 8.66 12.39 10.24
CA GLU A 64 8.42 11.92 8.89
C GLU A 64 8.57 10.40 8.76
N GLN A 65 9.48 9.78 9.53
CA GLN A 65 9.60 8.33 9.61
C GLN A 65 8.32 7.69 10.15
N GLY A 66 7.71 8.30 11.17
CA GLY A 66 6.44 7.83 11.72
C GLY A 66 5.31 7.92 10.69
N LEU A 67 5.24 9.00 9.94
CA LEU A 67 4.28 9.14 8.84
C LEU A 67 4.55 8.11 7.75
N PHE A 68 5.80 7.94 7.37
CA PHE A 68 6.18 6.99 6.30
C PHE A 68 5.83 5.56 6.66
N LYS A 69 5.96 5.17 7.93
CA LYS A 69 5.53 3.85 8.40
C LYS A 69 4.04 3.62 8.16
N LEU A 70 3.21 4.61 8.45
CA LEU A 70 1.77 4.54 8.18
C LEU A 70 1.48 4.50 6.68
N VAL A 71 2.21 5.29 5.90
CA VAL A 71 2.08 5.34 4.44
C VAL A 71 2.40 4.00 3.81
N LYS A 72 3.49 3.35 4.24
CA LYS A 72 3.87 2.02 3.71
C LYS A 72 2.78 0.98 3.98
N TYR A 73 2.23 0.96 5.19
CA TYR A 73 1.17 0.01 5.52
C TYR A 73 -0.10 0.28 4.71
N THR A 74 -0.46 1.55 4.53
CA THR A 74 -1.61 1.94 3.71
C THR A 74 -1.41 1.56 2.24
N LEU A 75 -0.21 1.78 1.71
CA LEU A 75 0.12 1.35 0.35
C LEU A 75 0.00 -0.18 0.20
N ALA A 76 0.46 -0.93 1.20
CA ALA A 76 0.29 -2.38 1.21
C ALA A 76 -1.19 -2.77 1.18
N MET A 77 -2.06 -2.08 1.91
CA MET A 77 -3.51 -2.33 1.89
C MET A 77 -4.12 -2.08 0.51
N TYR A 78 -3.83 -0.94 -0.11
CA TYR A 78 -4.32 -0.63 -1.45
C TYR A 78 -3.81 -1.63 -2.48
N SER A 79 -2.53 -1.98 -2.40
CA SER A 79 -1.91 -2.95 -3.32
C SER A 79 -2.49 -4.34 -3.15
N ALA A 80 -2.71 -4.78 -1.92
CA ALA A 80 -3.35 -6.06 -1.63
C ALA A 80 -4.78 -6.11 -2.17
N LYS A 81 -5.54 -5.04 -1.99
CA LYS A 81 -6.90 -4.94 -2.52
C LYS A 81 -6.94 -5.03 -4.04
N ALA A 82 -6.04 -4.34 -4.72
CA ALA A 82 -5.92 -4.41 -6.17
C ALA A 82 -5.48 -5.81 -6.63
N ALA A 83 -4.52 -6.42 -5.94
CA ALA A 83 -4.05 -7.78 -6.24
C ALA A 83 -5.17 -8.82 -6.06
N ILE A 84 -6.02 -8.66 -5.05
CA ILE A 84 -7.17 -9.55 -4.82
C ILE A 84 -8.09 -9.58 -6.03
N SER A 85 -8.39 -8.44 -6.64
CA SER A 85 -9.22 -8.37 -7.84
C SER A 85 -8.64 -9.19 -9.00
N ILE A 86 -7.32 -9.12 -9.18
CA ILE A 86 -6.62 -9.87 -10.23
C ILE A 86 -6.59 -11.37 -9.89
N LEU A 87 -6.30 -11.72 -8.63
CA LEU A 87 -6.23 -13.10 -8.18
C LEU A 87 -7.57 -13.82 -8.26
N ARG A 88 -8.68 -13.13 -7.99
CA ARG A 88 -10.03 -13.69 -8.16
C ARG A 88 -10.30 -14.11 -9.59
N THR A 89 -9.84 -13.33 -10.56
CA THR A 89 -9.96 -13.69 -11.97
C THR A 89 -9.08 -14.89 -12.32
N ALA A 90 -7.86 -14.94 -11.80
CA ALA A 90 -6.90 -16.01 -12.05
C ALA A 90 -7.34 -17.35 -11.41
N THR A 91 -8.06 -17.35 -10.29
CA THR A 91 -8.51 -18.58 -9.63
C THR A 91 -9.49 -19.40 -10.46
N ALA A 92 -10.09 -18.81 -11.50
CA ALA A 92 -11.00 -19.53 -12.39
C ALA A 92 -10.34 -20.70 -13.14
N THR A 93 -8.99 -20.76 -13.18
CA THR A 93 -8.22 -21.79 -13.86
C THR A 93 -7.68 -22.87 -12.94
N THR A 94 -7.88 -22.77 -11.62
CA THR A 94 -7.37 -23.72 -10.63
C THR A 94 -8.40 -24.81 -10.29
N LYS A 95 -7.96 -25.85 -9.58
CA LYS A 95 -8.86 -26.92 -9.10
C LYS A 95 -9.89 -26.37 -8.12
N ALA A 96 -11.09 -26.96 -8.08
CA ALA A 96 -12.20 -26.47 -7.30
C ALA A 96 -11.89 -26.30 -5.80
N GLU A 97 -11.13 -27.23 -5.20
CA GLU A 97 -10.76 -27.14 -3.78
C GLU A 97 -9.80 -25.99 -3.51
N GLU A 98 -8.80 -25.80 -4.37
CA GLU A 98 -7.87 -24.68 -4.27
C GLU A 98 -8.58 -23.35 -4.49
N GLN A 99 -9.55 -23.30 -5.41
CA GLN A 99 -10.38 -22.12 -5.60
C GLN A 99 -11.14 -21.73 -4.34
N LYS A 100 -11.72 -22.70 -3.63
CA LYS A 100 -12.45 -22.42 -2.39
C LYS A 100 -11.56 -21.89 -1.29
N GLN A 101 -10.36 -22.46 -1.11
CA GLN A 101 -9.39 -21.97 -0.14
C GLN A 101 -8.91 -20.58 -0.47
N ASP A 102 -8.59 -20.32 -1.73
CA ASP A 102 -8.14 -19.02 -2.20
C ASP A 102 -9.24 -17.97 -2.02
N GLN A 103 -10.48 -18.29 -2.37
CA GLN A 103 -11.61 -17.38 -2.19
C GLN A 103 -11.78 -17.02 -0.72
N TYR A 104 -11.67 -18.00 0.18
CA TYR A 104 -11.77 -17.75 1.62
C TYR A 104 -10.66 -16.82 2.10
N ILE A 105 -9.41 -17.06 1.69
CA ILE A 105 -8.27 -16.22 2.07
C ILE A 105 -8.44 -14.81 1.52
N LEU A 106 -8.79 -14.69 0.23
CA LEU A 106 -8.98 -13.40 -0.42
C LEU A 106 -10.13 -12.60 0.20
N ASP A 107 -11.24 -13.25 0.52
CA ASP A 107 -12.38 -12.62 1.15
C ASP A 107 -12.04 -12.14 2.56
N THR A 108 -11.30 -12.95 3.33
CA THR A 108 -10.87 -12.59 4.69
C THR A 108 -9.95 -11.36 4.65
N ILE A 109 -8.96 -11.34 3.77
CA ILE A 109 -8.04 -10.21 3.64
C ILE A 109 -8.79 -8.97 3.17
N SER A 110 -9.66 -9.10 2.16
CA SER A 110 -10.44 -7.98 1.63
C SER A 110 -11.33 -7.36 2.70
N THR A 111 -12.03 -8.17 3.49
CA THR A 111 -12.86 -7.70 4.59
C THR A 111 -12.04 -6.96 5.64
N THR A 112 -10.87 -7.50 5.99
CA THR A 112 -9.96 -6.86 6.95
C THR A 112 -9.48 -5.50 6.43
N ILE A 113 -9.09 -5.42 5.16
CA ILE A 113 -8.66 -4.17 4.54
C ILE A 113 -9.80 -3.14 4.54
N ASP A 114 -10.99 -3.53 4.09
CA ASP A 114 -12.13 -2.63 4.01
C ASP A 114 -12.52 -2.08 5.38
N SER A 115 -12.41 -2.88 6.43
CA SER A 115 -12.72 -2.43 7.79
C SER A 115 -11.67 -1.46 8.36
N LYS A 116 -10.42 -1.53 7.91
CA LYS A 116 -9.31 -0.75 8.47
C LYS A 116 -8.88 0.43 7.60
N LEU A 117 -9.19 0.41 6.31
CA LEU A 117 -8.68 1.40 5.36
C LEU A 117 -9.12 2.83 5.72
N SER A 118 -10.41 3.01 6.03
CA SER A 118 -10.94 4.31 6.44
C SER A 118 -10.27 4.81 7.72
N TYR A 119 -10.09 3.92 8.69
CA TYR A 119 -9.43 4.26 9.96
C TYR A 119 -7.98 4.69 9.74
N ILE A 120 -7.22 3.96 8.93
CA ILE A 120 -5.81 4.27 8.65
C ILE A 120 -5.68 5.59 7.89
N ASN A 121 -6.54 5.84 6.91
CA ASN A 121 -6.54 7.10 6.16
C ASN A 121 -6.80 8.28 7.09
N LYS A 122 -7.75 8.14 8.00
CA LYS A 122 -8.05 9.17 9.01
C LYS A 122 -6.87 9.38 9.94
N ARG A 123 -6.21 8.31 10.35
CA ARG A 123 -5.03 8.37 11.22
C ARG A 123 -3.87 9.11 10.53
N ILE A 124 -3.65 8.88 9.25
CA ILE A 124 -2.64 9.60 8.48
C ILE A 124 -2.98 11.08 8.40
N THR A 125 -4.22 11.42 8.08
CA THR A 125 -4.67 12.81 8.04
C THR A 125 -4.46 13.51 9.38
N ASN A 126 -4.84 12.88 10.48
CA ASN A 126 -4.64 13.42 11.82
C ASN A 126 -3.16 13.56 12.15
N TYR A 127 -2.33 12.61 11.77
CA TYR A 127 -0.88 12.69 11.98
C TYR A 127 -0.28 13.92 11.30
N ILE A 128 -0.69 14.17 10.06
CA ILE A 128 -0.25 15.35 9.31
C ILE A 128 -0.70 16.63 9.99
N LEU A 129 -1.97 16.70 10.40
CA LEU A 129 -2.53 17.89 11.07
C LEU A 129 -1.88 18.16 12.42
N ASP A 130 -1.52 17.10 13.15
CA ASP A 130 -0.92 17.22 14.49
C ASP A 130 0.58 17.54 14.44
N ASN A 131 1.21 17.45 13.26
CA ASN A 131 2.64 17.72 13.08
C ASN A 131 2.84 18.98 12.24
N ALA A 132 3.19 20.10 12.90
CA ALA A 132 3.28 21.41 12.27
C ALA A 132 4.27 21.44 11.09
N ALA A 133 5.42 20.77 11.22
CA ALA A 133 6.44 20.76 10.16
C ALA A 133 5.96 20.02 8.91
N ILE A 134 5.26 18.90 9.09
CA ILE A 134 4.69 18.12 7.97
C ILE A 134 3.51 18.87 7.36
N LYS A 135 2.64 19.45 8.20
CA LYS A 135 1.48 20.22 7.74
C LYS A 135 1.90 21.40 6.87
N ALA A 136 3.02 22.04 7.19
CA ALA A 136 3.53 23.18 6.43
C ALA A 136 3.95 22.80 5.01
N ILE A 137 4.32 21.54 4.77
CA ILE A 137 4.70 21.03 3.45
C ILE A 137 3.45 20.60 2.66
N ALA A 138 2.46 20.08 3.33
CA ALA A 138 1.25 19.54 2.72
C ALA A 138 0.39 20.58 2.01
#